data_13d9cfac6899745eb1fc98317ba6b2bf
#
_entry.id   13d9cfac6899745eb1fc98317ba6b2bf
#
_cell.length_a   1.000
_cell.length_b   1.000
_cell.length_c   1.000
_cell.angle_alpha   90.00
_cell.angle_beta   90.00
_cell.angle_gamma   90.00
#
_symmetry.space_group_name_H-M   'P 1'
#
loop_
_entity.id
_entity.type
_entity.pdbx_description
1 polymer ?
#
loop_
_entity_poly.entity_id
_entity_poly.type
_entity_poly.pdbx_seq_one_letter_code
_entity_poly.pdbx_strand_id
1 'polypeptide(L)'
;MVNTNAIEQAKEHFGTVLEQQLARIEEMKQQDDWIDYSVISPIVIGILGGDGIGPSISQETQRVLEYLLREEVANGKVVFRVIEGLTIENRAKQLQSIPDDVLAEIKQ
;
A
#
# COMPACT_ATOMS: atom_id res chain seq x y z
N MET A 1 18.66 17.13 -33.31
CA MET A 1 17.31 16.95 -33.88
C MET A 1 16.37 16.62 -32.76
N VAL A 2 15.30 17.37 -32.58
CA VAL A 2 14.30 17.09 -31.50
C VAL A 2 13.51 15.85 -31.90
N ASN A 3 13.44 14.86 -31.00
CA ASN A 3 12.65 13.65 -31.25
C ASN A 3 11.16 13.94 -30.98
N THR A 4 10.47 14.39 -32.03
CA THR A 4 9.04 14.76 -31.97
C THR A 4 8.16 13.58 -31.51
N ASN A 5 8.51 12.35 -31.86
CA ASN A 5 7.78 11.14 -31.43
C ASN A 5 7.88 10.94 -29.93
N ALA A 6 9.05 11.13 -29.34
CA ALA A 6 9.21 11.01 -27.88
C ALA A 6 8.41 12.08 -27.11
N ILE A 7 8.30 13.29 -27.70
CA ILE A 7 7.48 14.37 -27.13
C ILE A 7 5.99 14.02 -27.16
N GLU A 8 5.49 13.50 -28.26
CA GLU A 8 4.09 13.12 -28.39
C GLU A 8 3.75 11.94 -27.44
N GLN A 9 4.62 10.94 -27.34
CA GLN A 9 4.45 9.85 -26.40
C GLN A 9 4.44 10.35 -24.95
N ALA A 10 5.28 11.31 -24.59
CA ALA A 10 5.30 11.89 -23.26
C ALA A 10 4.01 12.67 -22.95
N LYS A 11 3.47 13.42 -23.90
CA LYS A 11 2.20 14.13 -23.76
C LYS A 11 1.02 13.17 -23.58
N GLU A 12 0.98 12.11 -24.39
CA GLU A 12 -0.07 11.08 -24.29
C GLU A 12 -0.02 10.39 -22.93
N HIS A 13 1.17 9.98 -22.49
CA HIS A 13 1.35 9.37 -21.18
C HIS A 13 0.95 10.32 -20.05
N PHE A 14 1.33 11.58 -20.11
CA PHE A 14 0.95 12.58 -19.12
C PHE A 14 -0.57 12.81 -19.10
N GLY A 15 -1.23 12.84 -20.25
CA GLY A 15 -2.68 12.91 -20.37
C GLY A 15 -3.35 11.73 -19.66
N THR A 16 -2.90 10.52 -19.92
CA THR A 16 -3.39 9.30 -19.26
C THR A 16 -3.25 9.35 -17.74
N VAL A 17 -2.11 9.81 -17.24
CA VAL A 17 -1.88 9.97 -15.79
C VAL A 17 -2.84 11.00 -15.20
N LEU A 18 -3.07 12.12 -15.86
CA LEU A 18 -4.03 13.14 -15.41
C LEU A 18 -5.46 12.59 -15.34
N GLU A 19 -5.90 11.89 -16.38
CA GLU A 19 -7.23 11.26 -16.41
C GLU A 19 -7.42 10.28 -15.26
N GLN A 20 -6.43 9.43 -14.98
CA GLN A 20 -6.45 8.51 -13.85
C GLN A 20 -6.54 9.24 -12.50
N GLN A 21 -5.79 10.32 -12.32
CA GLN A 21 -5.84 11.09 -11.08
C GLN A 21 -7.18 11.82 -10.90
N LEU A 22 -7.76 12.36 -11.97
CA LEU A 22 -9.07 13.00 -11.91
C LEU A 22 -10.18 11.98 -11.59
N ALA A 23 -10.15 10.81 -12.20
CA ALA A 23 -11.07 9.73 -11.90
C ALA A 23 -10.98 9.31 -10.42
N ARG A 24 -9.77 9.15 -9.90
CA ARG A 24 -9.53 8.85 -8.50
C ARG A 24 -10.08 9.93 -7.56
N ILE A 25 -9.91 11.21 -7.90
CA ILE A 25 -10.45 12.33 -7.10
C ILE A 25 -11.98 12.30 -7.07
N GLU A 26 -12.62 12.02 -8.20
CA GLU A 26 -14.07 11.89 -8.25
C GLU A 26 -14.58 10.70 -7.42
N GLU A 27 -13.90 9.57 -7.47
CA GLU A 27 -14.20 8.41 -6.61
C GLU A 27 -14.07 8.78 -5.13
N MET A 28 -12.99 9.47 -4.74
CA MET A 28 -12.77 9.92 -3.35
C MET A 28 -13.86 10.90 -2.88
N LYS A 29 -14.36 11.77 -3.74
CA LYS A 29 -15.46 12.71 -3.39
C LYS A 29 -16.79 11.99 -3.15
N GLN A 30 -16.98 10.82 -3.74
CA GLN A 30 -18.19 10.01 -3.58
C GLN A 30 -18.15 9.12 -2.34
N GLN A 31 -16.95 8.95 -1.74
CA GLN A 31 -16.77 8.19 -0.50
C GLN A 31 -17.11 9.10 0.70
N ASP A 32 -18.35 9.07 1.12
CA ASP A 32 -18.85 9.79 2.31
C ASP A 32 -18.71 8.96 3.61
N ASP A 33 -18.24 7.72 3.50
CA ASP A 33 -18.22 6.79 4.61
C ASP A 33 -16.91 6.90 5.40
N TRP A 34 -16.98 7.45 6.60
CA TRP A 34 -15.93 7.30 7.59
C TRP A 34 -15.89 5.86 8.07
N ILE A 35 -14.69 5.27 8.09
CA ILE A 35 -14.49 3.95 8.65
C ILE A 35 -14.75 3.99 10.15
N ASP A 36 -15.80 3.34 10.60
CA ASP A 36 -16.08 3.16 12.02
C ASP A 36 -15.31 1.93 12.53
N TYR A 37 -14.16 2.17 13.11
CA TYR A 37 -13.32 1.10 13.66
C TYR A 37 -13.95 0.38 14.87
N SER A 38 -15.01 0.93 15.46
CA SER A 38 -15.70 0.28 16.59
C SER A 38 -16.50 -0.96 16.17
N VAL A 39 -16.89 -1.02 14.88
CA VAL A 39 -17.66 -2.14 14.32
C VAL A 39 -16.80 -3.13 13.53
N ILE A 40 -15.52 -2.82 13.32
CA ILE A 40 -14.58 -3.70 12.60
C ILE A 40 -13.92 -4.66 13.60
N SER A 41 -14.07 -5.96 13.36
CA SER A 41 -13.40 -6.99 14.15
C SER A 41 -13.12 -8.23 13.27
N PRO A 42 -11.88 -8.67 13.18
CA PRO A 42 -10.68 -8.05 13.75
C PRO A 42 -10.22 -6.81 12.96
N ILE A 43 -9.50 -5.91 13.63
CA ILE A 43 -8.70 -4.88 12.96
C ILE A 43 -7.41 -5.54 12.51
N VAL A 44 -7.16 -5.55 11.21
CA VAL A 44 -5.93 -6.11 10.62
C VAL A 44 -4.90 -5.01 10.43
N ILE A 45 -3.74 -5.17 11.04
CA ILE A 45 -2.59 -4.27 10.88
C ILE A 45 -1.59 -4.94 9.93
N GLY A 46 -1.45 -4.40 8.71
CA GLY A 46 -0.48 -4.86 7.72
C GLY A 46 0.93 -4.38 8.05
N ILE A 47 1.91 -5.28 8.03
CA ILE A 47 3.32 -4.97 8.24
C ILE A 47 4.06 -5.20 6.94
N LEU A 48 4.60 -4.13 6.36
CA LEU A 48 5.38 -4.16 5.14
C LEU A 48 6.82 -3.73 5.44
N GLY A 49 7.72 -4.69 5.50
CA GLY A 49 9.13 -4.45 5.80
C GLY A 49 9.90 -3.82 4.65
N GLY A 50 9.60 -4.20 3.43
CA GLY A 50 10.37 -3.76 2.25
C GLY A 50 11.80 -4.26 2.26
N ASP A 51 12.75 -3.36 2.01
CA ASP A 51 14.18 -3.64 1.86
C ASP A 51 15.04 -2.93 2.90
N GLY A 52 16.33 -3.25 2.87
CA GLY A 52 17.38 -2.60 3.67
C GLY A 52 17.13 -2.75 5.16
N ILE A 53 17.02 -1.65 5.87
CA ILE A 53 16.72 -1.62 7.31
C ILE A 53 15.23 -1.78 7.62
N GLY A 54 14.38 -1.71 6.62
CA GLY A 54 12.92 -1.76 6.76
C GLY A 54 12.43 -3.00 7.52
N PRO A 55 12.86 -4.22 7.17
CA PRO A 55 12.46 -5.43 7.89
C PRO A 55 12.79 -5.40 9.38
N SER A 56 13.99 -4.94 9.76
CA SER A 56 14.40 -4.84 11.16
C SER A 56 13.57 -3.82 11.94
N ILE A 57 13.35 -2.64 11.36
CA ILE A 57 12.51 -1.59 11.98
C ILE A 57 11.08 -2.06 12.13
N SER A 58 10.52 -2.66 11.09
CA SER A 58 9.13 -3.17 11.11
C SER A 58 8.93 -4.25 12.14
N GLN A 59 9.90 -5.17 12.28
CA GLN A 59 9.87 -6.23 13.28
C GLN A 59 9.88 -5.67 14.72
N GLU A 60 10.76 -4.72 15.00
CA GLU A 60 10.80 -4.09 16.34
C GLU A 60 9.54 -3.25 16.60
N THR A 61 9.02 -2.56 15.60
CA THR A 61 7.75 -1.84 15.71
C THR A 61 6.59 -2.79 16.00
N GLN A 62 6.52 -3.92 15.32
CA GLN A 62 5.52 -4.95 15.57
C GLN A 62 5.60 -5.46 17.01
N ARG A 63 6.81 -5.78 17.51
CA ARG A 63 6.99 -6.22 18.90
C ARG A 63 6.48 -5.21 19.92
N VAL A 64 6.74 -3.91 19.69
CA VAL A 64 6.22 -2.84 20.56
C VAL A 64 4.70 -2.78 20.50
N LEU A 65 4.10 -2.83 19.31
CA LEU A 65 2.66 -2.82 19.15
C LEU A 65 1.99 -4.06 19.78
N GLU A 66 2.56 -5.23 19.61
CA GLU A 66 2.08 -6.47 20.25
C GLU A 66 2.12 -6.38 21.77
N TYR A 67 3.13 -5.75 22.33
CA TYR A 67 3.20 -5.51 23.77
C TYR A 67 2.13 -4.53 24.25
N LEU A 68 1.95 -3.41 23.53
CA LEU A 68 0.95 -2.40 23.87
C LEU A 68 -0.48 -2.89 23.69
N LEU A 69 -0.74 -3.69 22.67
CA LEU A 69 -2.06 -4.21 22.28
C LEU A 69 -2.26 -5.67 22.70
N ARG A 70 -1.49 -6.15 23.68
CA ARG A 70 -1.49 -7.57 24.05
C ARG A 70 -2.85 -8.13 24.41
N GLU A 71 -3.72 -7.31 25.00
CA GLU A 71 -5.08 -7.74 25.38
C GLU A 71 -5.99 -7.86 24.16
N GLU A 72 -5.90 -6.89 23.23
CA GLU A 72 -6.64 -6.88 21.97
C GLU A 72 -6.20 -8.00 21.05
N VAL A 73 -4.90 -8.29 21.00
CA VAL A 73 -4.35 -9.43 20.24
C VAL A 73 -4.79 -10.75 20.84
N ALA A 74 -4.72 -10.90 22.17
CA ALA A 74 -5.15 -12.11 22.86
C ALA A 74 -6.65 -12.39 22.68
N ASN A 75 -7.47 -11.35 22.61
CA ASN A 75 -8.91 -11.43 22.38
C ASN A 75 -9.30 -11.52 20.89
N GLY A 76 -8.33 -11.51 19.98
CA GLY A 76 -8.57 -11.56 18.54
C GLY A 76 -9.18 -10.30 17.94
N LYS A 77 -9.17 -9.17 18.65
CA LYS A 77 -9.65 -7.88 18.15
C LYS A 77 -8.67 -7.22 17.19
N VAL A 78 -7.38 -7.49 17.37
CA VAL A 78 -6.29 -6.98 16.52
C VAL A 78 -5.48 -8.16 16.02
N VAL A 79 -5.18 -8.17 14.73
CA VAL A 79 -4.35 -9.19 14.07
C VAL A 79 -3.26 -8.50 13.27
N PHE A 80 -2.04 -8.95 13.41
CA PHE A 80 -0.92 -8.51 12.57
C PHE A 80 -0.76 -9.45 11.37
N ARG A 81 -0.63 -8.87 10.18
CA ARG A 81 -0.37 -9.59 8.94
C ARG A 81 0.91 -9.06 8.31
N VAL A 82 1.90 -9.91 8.14
CA VAL A 82 3.11 -9.56 7.39
C VAL A 82 2.80 -9.69 5.90
N ILE A 83 2.98 -8.60 5.16
CA ILE A 83 2.81 -8.53 3.72
C ILE A 83 4.20 -8.51 3.09
N GLU A 84 4.52 -9.54 2.35
CA GLU A 84 5.81 -9.72 1.69
C GLU A 84 5.77 -9.22 0.23
N GLY A 85 6.92 -9.24 -0.43
CA GLY A 85 7.03 -8.97 -1.87
C GLY A 85 7.32 -7.51 -2.23
N LEU A 86 7.35 -6.58 -1.27
CA LEU A 86 7.74 -5.19 -1.53
C LEU A 86 9.28 -5.03 -1.50
N THR A 87 9.98 -5.92 -2.18
CA THR A 87 11.45 -5.89 -2.28
C THR A 87 11.91 -5.24 -3.59
N ILE A 88 13.13 -4.70 -3.60
CA ILE A 88 13.69 -4.05 -4.79
C ILE A 88 13.81 -5.03 -5.95
N GLU A 89 14.16 -6.29 -5.67
CA GLU A 89 14.28 -7.35 -6.67
C GLU A 89 12.91 -7.63 -7.33
N ASN A 90 11.85 -7.74 -6.53
CA ASN A 90 10.51 -7.99 -7.04
C ASN A 90 9.97 -6.78 -7.82
N ARG A 91 10.17 -5.58 -7.30
CA ARG A 91 9.79 -4.32 -7.95
C ARG A 91 10.53 -4.12 -9.27
N ALA A 92 11.84 -4.39 -9.32
CA ALA A 92 12.64 -4.30 -10.53
C ALA A 92 12.24 -5.37 -11.56
N LYS A 93 11.93 -6.58 -11.11
CA LYS A 93 11.47 -7.66 -11.98
C LYS A 93 10.13 -7.36 -12.63
N GLN A 94 9.21 -6.76 -11.91
CA GLN A 94 7.88 -6.42 -12.39
C GLN A 94 7.79 -5.03 -13.01
N LEU A 95 8.86 -4.21 -12.91
CA LEU A 95 8.90 -2.80 -13.34
C LEU A 95 7.77 -1.97 -12.72
N GLN A 96 7.40 -2.29 -11.49
CA GLN A 96 6.34 -1.62 -10.73
C GLN A 96 6.87 -1.11 -9.40
N SER A 97 6.43 0.07 -8.98
CA SER A 97 6.76 0.63 -7.66
C SER A 97 6.11 -0.15 -6.52
N ILE A 98 4.88 -0.63 -6.73
CA ILE A 98 4.18 -1.59 -5.89
C ILE A 98 3.67 -2.68 -6.82
N PRO A 99 4.13 -3.94 -6.70
CA PRO A 99 3.62 -5.05 -7.47
C PRO A 99 2.11 -5.26 -7.27
N ASP A 100 1.40 -5.67 -8.31
CA ASP A 100 -0.06 -5.80 -8.29
C ASP A 100 -0.55 -6.80 -7.25
N ASP A 101 0.18 -7.88 -7.04
CA ASP A 101 -0.09 -8.89 -6.01
C ASP A 101 0.01 -8.31 -4.60
N VAL A 102 1.06 -7.52 -4.34
CA VAL A 102 1.26 -6.81 -3.07
C VAL A 102 0.15 -5.77 -2.85
N LEU A 103 -0.18 -5.01 -3.90
CA LEU A 103 -1.26 -4.02 -3.83
C LEU A 103 -2.62 -4.67 -3.53
N ALA A 104 -2.89 -5.83 -4.14
CA ALA A 104 -4.11 -6.57 -3.89
C ALA A 104 -4.20 -7.05 -2.43
N GLU A 105 -3.09 -7.46 -1.84
CA GLU A 105 -3.03 -7.88 -0.44
C GLU A 105 -3.21 -6.70 0.53
N ILE A 106 -2.66 -5.52 0.20
CA ILE A 106 -2.84 -4.30 1.00
C ILE A 106 -4.32 -3.85 1.05
N LYS A 107 -5.07 -4.11 -0.03
CA LYS A 107 -6.47 -3.70 -0.15
C LYS A 107 -7.48 -4.66 0.50
N GLN A 108 -7.04 -5.81 1.00
CA GLN A 108 -7.89 -6.77 1.71
C GLN A 108 -8.19 -6.31 3.15
#